data_cca174cb81b3b9c107ea0cda540995d9
#
_entry.id   cca174cb81b3b9c107ea0cda540995d9
#
_cell.length_a   1.000
_cell.length_b   1.000
_cell.length_c   1.000
_cell.angle_alpha   90.00
_cell.angle_beta   90.00
_cell.angle_gamma   90.00
#
_symmetry.space_group_name_H-M   'P 1'
#
loop_
_entity.id
_entity.type
_entity.pdbx_description
1 polymer ?
#
loop_
_entity_poly.entity_id
_entity_poly.type
_entity_poly.pdbx_seq_one_letter_code
_entity_poly.pdbx_strand_id
1 'polypeptide(L)'
;MYKPGRQLVVLVAINCLLLVLGAAISGGTFLSLFNLQSMASQLPEIGLLAIGVMLAMCAGNGGIDLSGIALANLSGVLSAVVVSSFLSGTENEVAFSVAFIVGAIAVGFVGGLINGLLISRLNITPILCTLGTQMAFTGLAVVVSGGKAVMVGSPEPLSSIGNSMFLEVPISFLIFAAVAALVAAVLKFTPFGLWLMLMGSNPKAATYAGFPKNRVVVATYAVSGMLSGLAGVIIASRNVNVKWDYGTSYLLIAILIAVMAGVRPEGGYGRVICVVLSAIALQLMSSMLNFGGLSNFVRDFAWGALLLAFLAVGRFDLVGQLFPGNRQRTGSMRVPQASKRET
;
A
#
# COMPACT_ATOMS: atom_id res chain seq x y z
N MET A 1 -19.39 -4.75 15.22
CA MET A 1 -18.01 -5.06 15.68
C MET A 1 -17.41 -6.12 14.77
N TYR A 2 -16.49 -5.75 13.89
CA TYR A 2 -15.85 -6.67 12.93
C TYR A 2 -14.89 -7.59 13.71
N LYS A 3 -15.13 -8.90 13.73
CA LYS A 3 -14.21 -9.87 14.36
C LYS A 3 -12.94 -9.97 13.51
N PRO A 4 -11.76 -9.61 14.01
CA PRO A 4 -10.52 -9.53 13.21
C PRO A 4 -10.08 -10.85 12.57
N GLY A 5 -10.54 -12.00 13.08
CA GLY A 5 -10.29 -13.31 12.46
C GLY A 5 -11.13 -13.59 11.21
N ARG A 6 -12.33 -12.99 11.11
CA ARG A 6 -13.24 -13.26 9.98
C ARG A 6 -12.72 -12.73 8.64
N GLN A 7 -12.10 -11.56 8.65
CA GLN A 7 -11.56 -10.95 7.43
C GLN A 7 -10.38 -11.74 6.86
N LEU A 8 -9.48 -12.21 7.72
CA LEU A 8 -8.37 -13.07 7.31
C LEU A 8 -8.91 -14.35 6.64
N VAL A 9 -9.91 -14.99 7.25
CA VAL A 9 -10.54 -16.20 6.68
C VAL A 9 -11.18 -15.91 5.32
N VAL A 10 -11.90 -14.79 5.18
CA VAL A 10 -12.51 -14.39 3.92
C VAL A 10 -11.46 -14.16 2.84
N LEU A 11 -10.36 -13.45 3.15
CA LEU A 11 -9.29 -13.21 2.19
C LEU A 11 -8.57 -14.50 1.78
N VAL A 12 -8.33 -15.41 2.72
CA VAL A 12 -7.77 -16.74 2.39
C VAL A 12 -8.73 -17.51 1.48
N ALA A 13 -10.02 -17.52 1.79
CA ALA A 13 -11.03 -18.18 0.96
C ALA A 13 -11.11 -17.59 -0.46
N ILE A 14 -11.03 -16.25 -0.60
CA ILE A 14 -10.99 -15.56 -1.90
C ILE A 14 -9.74 -15.98 -2.68
N ASN A 15 -8.56 -16.01 -2.05
CA ASN A 15 -7.33 -16.44 -2.72
C ASN A 15 -7.41 -17.90 -3.18
N CYS A 16 -7.90 -18.81 -2.33
CA CYS A 16 -8.11 -20.21 -2.70
C CYS A 16 -9.10 -20.35 -3.87
N LEU A 17 -10.19 -19.59 -3.85
CA LEU A 17 -11.19 -19.60 -4.92
C LEU A 17 -10.57 -19.11 -6.25
N LEU A 18 -9.80 -18.00 -6.22
CA LEU A 18 -9.14 -17.47 -7.42
C LEU A 18 -8.10 -18.43 -7.98
N LEU A 19 -7.35 -19.16 -7.12
CA LEU A 19 -6.41 -20.19 -7.56
C LEU A 19 -7.14 -21.35 -8.26
N VAL A 20 -8.26 -21.82 -7.70
CA VAL A 20 -9.05 -22.91 -8.30
C VAL A 20 -9.67 -22.47 -9.62
N LEU A 21 -10.28 -21.27 -9.68
CA LEU A 21 -10.88 -20.74 -10.89
C LEU A 21 -9.82 -20.49 -11.98
N GLY A 22 -8.68 -19.91 -11.62
CA GLY A 22 -7.57 -19.68 -12.54
C GLY A 22 -7.03 -20.99 -13.12
N ALA A 23 -6.85 -22.01 -12.30
CA ALA A 23 -6.45 -23.34 -12.74
C ALA A 23 -7.48 -23.98 -13.69
N ALA A 24 -8.77 -23.85 -13.39
CA ALA A 24 -9.85 -24.39 -14.22
C ALA A 24 -9.94 -23.70 -15.60
N ILE A 25 -9.84 -22.36 -15.64
CA ILE A 25 -9.92 -21.59 -16.88
C ILE A 25 -8.70 -21.83 -17.78
N SER A 26 -7.51 -22.00 -17.19
CA SER A 26 -6.26 -22.10 -17.94
C SER A 26 -5.84 -23.54 -18.29
N GLY A 27 -6.64 -24.55 -17.94
CA GLY A 27 -6.24 -25.94 -18.10
C GLY A 27 -4.99 -26.34 -17.29
N GLY A 28 -4.78 -25.66 -16.14
CA GLY A 28 -3.65 -25.91 -15.22
C GLY A 28 -2.41 -25.04 -15.45
N THR A 29 -2.28 -24.37 -16.59
CA THR A 29 -1.11 -23.51 -16.92
C THR A 29 -1.02 -22.28 -16.00
N PHE A 30 -2.12 -21.86 -15.39
CA PHE A 30 -2.15 -20.79 -14.38
C PHE A 30 -1.26 -21.11 -13.16
N LEU A 31 -1.17 -22.36 -12.77
CA LEU A 31 -0.33 -22.80 -11.64
C LEU A 31 1.10 -23.16 -12.05
N SER A 32 1.48 -22.89 -13.31
CA SER A 32 2.87 -23.12 -13.73
C SER A 32 3.83 -22.26 -12.91
N LEU A 33 5.02 -22.82 -12.62
CA LEU A 33 6.05 -22.12 -11.88
C LEU A 33 6.38 -20.76 -12.49
N PHE A 34 6.48 -20.70 -13.82
CA PHE A 34 6.74 -19.47 -14.56
C PHE A 34 5.68 -18.39 -14.31
N ASN A 35 4.37 -18.75 -14.32
CA ASN A 35 3.30 -17.77 -14.05
C ASN A 35 3.30 -17.32 -12.58
N LEU A 36 3.55 -18.24 -11.64
CA LEU A 36 3.66 -17.88 -10.22
C LEU A 36 4.84 -16.96 -9.96
N GLN A 37 5.99 -17.20 -10.57
CA GLN A 37 7.17 -16.33 -10.50
C GLN A 37 6.89 -14.96 -11.13
N SER A 38 6.22 -14.93 -12.28
CA SER A 38 5.82 -13.67 -12.94
C SER A 38 4.87 -12.85 -12.06
N MET A 39 3.88 -13.48 -11.43
CA MET A 39 2.99 -12.80 -10.47
C MET A 39 3.75 -12.30 -9.24
N ALA A 40 4.63 -13.14 -8.69
CA ALA A 40 5.44 -12.78 -7.52
C ALA A 40 6.39 -11.60 -7.80
N SER A 41 6.93 -11.47 -9.02
CA SER A 41 7.81 -10.35 -9.38
C SER A 41 7.06 -9.01 -9.55
N GLN A 42 5.76 -9.03 -9.85
CA GLN A 42 4.93 -7.82 -10.06
C GLN A 42 4.30 -7.30 -8.76
N LEU A 43 4.00 -8.22 -7.82
CA LEU A 43 3.32 -7.91 -6.56
C LEU A 43 4.02 -6.85 -5.70
N PRO A 44 5.36 -6.81 -5.57
CA PRO A 44 6.07 -5.92 -4.67
C PRO A 44 5.81 -4.44 -4.91
N GLU A 45 5.72 -4.01 -6.17
CA GLU A 45 5.51 -2.60 -6.54
C GLU A 45 4.20 -2.07 -5.91
N ILE A 46 3.12 -2.79 -6.14
CA ILE A 46 1.78 -2.40 -5.67
C ILE A 46 1.64 -2.69 -4.17
N GLY A 47 2.22 -3.80 -3.69
CA GLY A 47 2.15 -4.22 -2.30
C GLY A 47 2.78 -3.23 -1.33
N LEU A 48 3.96 -2.67 -1.67
CA LEU A 48 4.63 -1.64 -0.88
C LEU A 48 3.80 -0.36 -0.80
N LEU A 49 3.26 0.10 -1.93
CA LEU A 49 2.37 1.26 -1.97
C LEU A 49 1.11 1.04 -1.14
N ALA A 50 0.52 -0.16 -1.21
CA ALA A 50 -0.67 -0.51 -0.44
C ALA A 50 -0.41 -0.55 1.08
N ILE A 51 0.78 -0.99 1.51
CA ILE A 51 1.19 -0.90 2.93
C ILE A 51 1.32 0.56 3.35
N GLY A 52 1.90 1.43 2.51
CA GLY A 52 1.98 2.88 2.77
C GLY A 52 0.60 3.50 2.94
N VAL A 53 -0.33 3.22 2.02
CA VAL A 53 -1.74 3.66 2.12
C VAL A 53 -2.41 3.12 3.38
N MET A 54 -2.21 1.84 3.72
CA MET A 54 -2.72 1.26 4.96
C MET A 54 -2.24 2.03 6.19
N LEU A 55 -0.96 2.35 6.27
CA LEU A 55 -0.39 3.10 7.40
C LEU A 55 -1.03 4.49 7.53
N ALA A 56 -1.17 5.21 6.40
CA ALA A 56 -1.84 6.51 6.35
C ALA A 56 -3.30 6.40 6.80
N MET A 57 -4.05 5.40 6.31
CA MET A 57 -5.43 5.14 6.72
C MET A 57 -5.54 4.81 8.21
N CYS A 58 -4.62 4.01 8.76
CA CYS A 58 -4.61 3.69 10.20
C CYS A 58 -4.47 4.91 11.10
N ALA A 59 -3.80 5.98 10.63
CA ALA A 59 -3.67 7.23 11.38
C ALA A 59 -5.00 7.98 11.56
N GLY A 60 -6.04 7.64 10.79
CA GLY A 60 -7.37 8.24 10.88
C GLY A 60 -7.49 9.61 10.23
N ASN A 61 -8.56 10.32 10.55
CA ASN A 61 -8.85 11.66 9.99
C ASN A 61 -8.93 11.70 8.45
N GLY A 62 -9.44 10.63 7.83
CA GLY A 62 -9.44 10.50 6.37
C GLY A 62 -8.04 10.32 5.80
N GLY A 63 -7.13 9.71 6.55
CA GLY A 63 -5.74 9.49 6.16
C GLY A 63 -5.63 8.57 4.95
N ILE A 64 -5.54 9.13 3.76
CA ILE A 64 -5.21 8.41 2.53
C ILE A 64 -3.99 9.10 1.92
N ASP A 65 -2.94 8.32 1.66
CA ASP A 65 -1.76 8.82 0.94
C ASP A 65 -1.95 8.61 -0.56
N LEU A 66 -2.29 9.68 -1.25
CA LEU A 66 -2.47 9.68 -2.70
C LEU A 66 -1.16 9.92 -3.46
N SER A 67 -0.09 10.34 -2.76
CA SER A 67 1.17 10.72 -3.39
C SER A 67 2.11 9.55 -3.68
N GLY A 68 1.82 8.34 -3.15
CA GLY A 68 2.76 7.23 -3.10
C GLY A 68 3.40 6.88 -4.45
N ILE A 69 2.61 6.68 -5.52
CA ILE A 69 3.17 6.32 -6.83
C ILE A 69 3.92 7.49 -7.48
N ALA A 70 3.43 8.72 -7.34
CA ALA A 70 4.14 9.90 -7.86
C ALA A 70 5.48 10.09 -7.17
N LEU A 71 5.53 9.83 -5.85
CA LEU A 71 6.76 9.87 -5.06
C LEU A 71 7.70 8.72 -5.43
N ALA A 72 7.19 7.52 -5.72
CA ALA A 72 8.00 6.40 -6.22
C ALA A 72 8.65 6.74 -7.56
N ASN A 73 7.88 7.31 -8.50
CA ASN A 73 8.38 7.75 -9.80
C ASN A 73 9.43 8.87 -9.65
N LEU A 74 9.14 9.88 -8.83
CA LEU A 74 10.10 10.95 -8.54
C LEU A 74 11.39 10.41 -7.91
N SER A 75 11.27 9.49 -6.96
CA SER A 75 12.41 8.86 -6.28
C SER A 75 13.30 8.13 -7.27
N GLY A 76 12.72 7.35 -8.19
CA GLY A 76 13.45 6.67 -9.24
C GLY A 76 14.09 7.62 -10.23
N VAL A 77 13.34 8.60 -10.74
CA VAL A 77 13.83 9.59 -11.73
C VAL A 77 14.96 10.44 -11.14
N LEU A 78 14.76 11.00 -9.94
CA LEU A 78 15.76 11.88 -9.33
C LEU A 78 17.04 11.10 -9.01
N SER A 79 16.92 9.88 -8.47
CA SER A 79 18.07 9.03 -8.19
C SER A 79 18.80 8.62 -9.47
N ALA A 80 18.07 8.27 -10.53
CA ALA A 80 18.68 7.95 -11.82
C ALA A 80 19.49 9.13 -12.38
N VAL A 81 18.90 10.32 -12.43
CA VAL A 81 19.56 11.52 -12.98
C VAL A 81 20.77 11.93 -12.14
N VAL A 82 20.60 11.99 -10.80
CA VAL A 82 21.68 12.42 -9.91
C VAL A 82 22.80 11.41 -9.89
N VAL A 83 22.51 10.11 -9.71
CA VAL A 83 23.57 9.10 -9.62
C VAL A 83 24.31 8.96 -10.96
N SER A 84 23.61 9.00 -12.10
CA SER A 84 24.25 8.92 -13.41
C SER A 84 25.14 10.12 -13.73
N SER A 85 24.97 11.27 -13.06
CA SER A 85 25.84 12.42 -13.24
C SER A 85 27.20 12.30 -12.53
N PHE A 86 27.31 11.41 -11.53
CA PHE A 86 28.53 11.21 -10.73
C PHE A 86 29.18 9.83 -10.92
N LEU A 87 28.38 8.83 -11.27
CA LEU A 87 28.83 7.43 -11.37
C LEU A 87 28.40 6.83 -12.69
N SER A 88 29.33 6.14 -13.36
CA SER A 88 29.01 5.29 -14.51
C SER A 88 28.49 3.95 -14.02
N GLY A 89 27.29 3.56 -14.50
CA GLY A 89 26.71 2.25 -14.22
C GLY A 89 27.48 1.06 -14.80
N THR A 90 28.45 1.31 -15.69
CA THR A 90 29.28 0.27 -16.32
C THR A 90 30.65 0.10 -15.66
N GLU A 91 31.18 1.16 -14.99
CA GLU A 91 32.50 1.11 -14.38
C GLU A 91 32.45 0.74 -12.89
N ASN A 92 31.39 1.19 -12.19
CA ASN A 92 31.21 1.01 -10.75
C ASN A 92 29.79 0.54 -10.42
N GLU A 93 29.40 -0.64 -10.92
CA GLU A 93 28.02 -1.16 -10.82
C GLU A 93 27.49 -1.25 -9.39
N VAL A 94 28.34 -1.70 -8.46
CA VAL A 94 27.94 -1.82 -7.04
C VAL A 94 27.73 -0.44 -6.42
N ALA A 95 28.65 0.51 -6.63
CA ALA A 95 28.54 1.86 -6.08
C ALA A 95 27.33 2.59 -6.67
N PHE A 96 27.09 2.44 -7.99
CA PHE A 96 25.92 2.98 -8.65
C PHE A 96 24.63 2.43 -8.04
N SER A 97 24.53 1.10 -7.91
CA SER A 97 23.35 0.43 -7.38
C SER A 97 23.03 0.85 -5.94
N VAL A 98 24.04 0.89 -5.07
CA VAL A 98 23.89 1.32 -3.67
C VAL A 98 23.48 2.79 -3.61
N ALA A 99 24.14 3.67 -4.38
CA ALA A 99 23.80 5.09 -4.42
C ALA A 99 22.37 5.32 -4.93
N PHE A 100 21.96 4.58 -5.95
CA PHE A 100 20.60 4.62 -6.49
C PHE A 100 19.56 4.21 -5.43
N ILE A 101 19.75 3.06 -4.76
CA ILE A 101 18.83 2.54 -3.75
C ILE A 101 18.73 3.52 -2.56
N VAL A 102 19.86 3.95 -2.02
CA VAL A 102 19.89 4.89 -0.90
C VAL A 102 19.28 6.23 -1.29
N GLY A 103 19.59 6.73 -2.48
CA GLY A 103 19.02 7.96 -3.02
C GLY A 103 17.50 7.89 -3.16
N ALA A 104 16.98 6.82 -3.77
CA ALA A 104 15.54 6.65 -3.96
C ALA A 104 14.79 6.55 -2.61
N ILE A 105 15.33 5.80 -1.65
CA ILE A 105 14.72 5.70 -0.31
C ILE A 105 14.81 7.05 0.41
N ALA A 106 15.91 7.80 0.28
CA ALA A 106 16.07 9.12 0.89
C ALA A 106 15.08 10.14 0.30
N VAL A 107 14.92 10.18 -1.03
CA VAL A 107 13.93 11.03 -1.70
C VAL A 107 12.51 10.66 -1.24
N GLY A 108 12.20 9.37 -1.19
CA GLY A 108 10.94 8.87 -0.66
C GLY A 108 10.69 9.31 0.79
N PHE A 109 11.69 9.16 1.65
CA PHE A 109 11.63 9.60 3.04
C PHE A 109 11.37 11.11 3.16
N VAL A 110 12.10 11.92 2.41
CA VAL A 110 11.94 13.41 2.42
C VAL A 110 10.55 13.79 1.93
N GLY A 111 10.06 13.20 0.83
CA GLY A 111 8.71 13.45 0.32
C GLY A 111 7.62 13.06 1.32
N GLY A 112 7.77 11.90 1.95
CA GLY A 112 6.87 11.46 3.02
C GLY A 112 6.95 12.37 4.27
N LEU A 113 8.15 12.82 4.63
CA LEU A 113 8.35 13.78 5.73
C LEU A 113 7.64 15.11 5.44
N ILE A 114 7.73 15.62 4.21
CA ILE A 114 7.00 16.83 3.77
C ILE A 114 5.49 16.63 3.97
N ASN A 115 4.92 15.52 3.49
CA ASN A 115 3.50 15.21 3.70
C ASN A 115 3.13 15.20 5.18
N GLY A 116 3.92 14.47 5.99
CA GLY A 116 3.68 14.38 7.42
C GLY A 116 3.74 15.73 8.14
N LEU A 117 4.67 16.60 7.78
CA LEU A 117 4.80 17.95 8.33
C LEU A 117 3.64 18.87 7.90
N LEU A 118 3.26 18.85 6.63
CA LEU A 118 2.13 19.63 6.13
C LEU A 118 0.82 19.24 6.83
N ILE A 119 0.57 17.93 6.97
CA ILE A 119 -0.64 17.42 7.63
C ILE A 119 -0.63 17.75 9.13
N SER A 120 0.50 17.55 9.81
CA SER A 120 0.56 17.65 11.27
C SER A 120 0.74 19.07 11.78
N ARG A 121 1.46 19.95 11.04
CA ARG A 121 1.78 21.32 11.47
C ARG A 121 0.80 22.36 10.91
N LEU A 122 0.40 22.20 9.64
CA LEU A 122 -0.53 23.12 8.98
C LEU A 122 -1.99 22.67 9.11
N ASN A 123 -2.24 21.50 9.73
CA ASN A 123 -3.58 20.92 9.89
C ASN A 123 -4.35 20.77 8.57
N ILE A 124 -3.64 20.53 7.47
CA ILE A 124 -4.26 20.25 6.17
C ILE A 124 -4.83 18.85 6.21
N THR A 125 -6.01 18.65 5.62
CA THR A 125 -6.59 17.31 5.54
C THR A 125 -5.68 16.39 4.70
N PRO A 126 -5.46 15.13 5.11
CA PRO A 126 -4.54 14.22 4.44
C PRO A 126 -4.78 14.08 2.93
N ILE A 127 -6.04 13.92 2.53
CA ILE A 127 -6.41 13.75 1.12
C ILE A 127 -6.00 14.98 0.29
N LEU A 128 -6.31 16.20 0.75
CA LEU A 128 -5.96 17.43 0.00
C LEU A 128 -4.44 17.64 -0.02
N CYS A 129 -3.76 17.35 1.08
CA CYS A 129 -2.31 17.46 1.17
C CYS A 129 -1.63 16.51 0.18
N THR A 130 -1.97 15.21 0.25
CA THR A 130 -1.30 14.19 -0.59
C THR A 130 -1.70 14.28 -2.06
N LEU A 131 -2.90 14.79 -2.38
CA LEU A 131 -3.28 15.12 -3.76
C LEU A 131 -2.43 16.29 -4.30
N GLY A 132 -2.26 17.35 -3.53
CA GLY A 132 -1.42 18.47 -3.91
C GLY A 132 0.05 18.08 -4.09
N THR A 133 0.60 17.29 -3.17
CA THR A 133 1.98 16.79 -3.28
C THR A 133 2.14 15.75 -4.37
N GLN A 134 1.12 14.93 -4.68
CA GLN A 134 1.12 14.06 -5.86
C GLN A 134 1.37 14.86 -7.14
N MET A 135 0.63 15.97 -7.33
CA MET A 135 0.82 16.84 -8.50
C MET A 135 2.20 17.49 -8.50
N ALA A 136 2.68 17.96 -7.34
CA ALA A 136 4.01 18.54 -7.20
C ALA A 136 5.13 17.54 -7.50
N PHE A 137 5.05 16.32 -6.97
CA PHE A 137 6.03 15.25 -7.21
C PHE A 137 6.04 14.82 -8.68
N THR A 138 4.86 14.67 -9.30
CA THR A 138 4.76 14.38 -10.73
C THR A 138 5.36 15.50 -11.57
N GLY A 139 5.01 16.77 -11.29
CA GLY A 139 5.57 17.91 -11.99
C GLY A 139 7.09 18.00 -11.86
N LEU A 140 7.63 17.76 -10.66
CA LEU A 140 9.07 17.72 -10.44
C LEU A 140 9.74 16.56 -11.18
N ALA A 141 9.12 15.37 -11.21
CA ALA A 141 9.63 14.24 -11.98
C ALA A 141 9.66 14.55 -13.48
N VAL A 142 8.65 15.24 -14.03
CA VAL A 142 8.61 15.70 -15.43
C VAL A 142 9.75 16.69 -15.69
N VAL A 143 9.95 17.69 -14.84
CA VAL A 143 11.01 18.70 -15.01
C VAL A 143 12.39 18.03 -15.00
N VAL A 144 12.65 17.15 -14.03
CA VAL A 144 13.95 16.48 -13.88
C VAL A 144 14.23 15.52 -15.04
N SER A 145 13.23 14.81 -15.53
CA SER A 145 13.37 13.85 -16.66
C SER A 145 13.29 14.51 -18.05
N GLY A 146 12.92 15.80 -18.12
CA GLY A 146 12.58 16.46 -19.38
C GLY A 146 11.36 15.83 -20.08
N GLY A 147 10.46 15.19 -19.33
CA GLY A 147 9.27 14.50 -19.83
C GLY A 147 9.58 13.16 -20.55
N LYS A 148 10.80 12.67 -20.46
CA LYS A 148 11.25 11.43 -21.13
C LYS A 148 11.50 10.32 -20.12
N ALA A 149 11.57 9.08 -20.61
CA ALA A 149 12.07 7.97 -19.82
C ALA A 149 13.57 8.17 -19.56
N VAL A 150 14.00 7.99 -18.33
CA VAL A 150 15.41 8.02 -17.94
C VAL A 150 15.91 6.58 -17.86
N MET A 151 16.92 6.27 -18.66
CA MET A 151 17.55 4.96 -18.64
C MET A 151 18.44 4.84 -17.40
N VAL A 152 18.24 3.80 -16.64
CA VAL A 152 19.07 3.50 -15.44
C VAL A 152 20.27 2.64 -15.83
N GLY A 153 20.21 2.02 -17.01
CA GLY A 153 21.16 0.98 -17.41
C GLY A 153 20.84 -0.35 -16.72
N SER A 154 21.73 -1.31 -16.86
CA SER A 154 21.57 -2.63 -16.28
C SER A 154 22.75 -2.98 -15.35
N PRO A 155 23.13 -2.13 -14.37
CA PRO A 155 24.15 -2.54 -13.41
C PRO A 155 23.65 -3.81 -12.69
N GLU A 156 24.50 -4.85 -12.70
CA GLU A 156 24.08 -6.20 -12.28
C GLU A 156 23.43 -6.23 -10.89
N PRO A 157 23.98 -5.56 -9.85
CA PRO A 157 23.36 -5.61 -8.51
C PRO A 157 21.97 -4.96 -8.46
N LEU A 158 21.72 -3.90 -9.25
CA LEU A 158 20.40 -3.26 -9.30
C LEU A 158 19.42 -4.08 -10.13
N SER A 159 19.81 -4.54 -11.30
CA SER A 159 18.94 -5.32 -12.17
C SER A 159 18.58 -6.68 -11.57
N SER A 160 19.45 -7.26 -10.75
CA SER A 160 19.19 -8.51 -10.05
C SER A 160 18.03 -8.41 -9.05
N ILE A 161 17.78 -7.25 -8.45
CA ILE A 161 16.65 -7.04 -7.54
C ILE A 161 15.31 -7.31 -8.25
N GLY A 162 15.16 -6.84 -9.47
CA GLY A 162 13.92 -6.96 -10.22
C GLY A 162 13.80 -8.25 -11.05
N ASN A 163 14.93 -8.79 -11.53
CA ASN A 163 14.93 -9.79 -12.59
C ASN A 163 15.59 -11.12 -12.20
N SER A 164 16.30 -11.20 -11.06
CA SER A 164 16.93 -12.45 -10.60
C SER A 164 16.06 -13.17 -9.57
N MET A 165 16.33 -14.47 -9.43
CA MET A 165 15.63 -15.36 -8.50
C MET A 165 16.63 -15.94 -7.49
N PHE A 166 16.16 -16.11 -6.27
CA PHE A 166 16.87 -16.84 -5.22
C PHE A 166 15.99 -18.02 -4.79
N LEU A 167 16.47 -19.25 -4.95
CA LEU A 167 15.72 -20.48 -4.69
C LEU A 167 14.34 -20.48 -5.38
N GLU A 168 14.31 -20.17 -6.67
CA GLU A 168 13.09 -20.13 -7.49
C GLU A 168 12.10 -18.99 -7.10
N VAL A 169 12.47 -18.12 -6.17
CA VAL A 169 11.64 -16.99 -5.72
C VAL A 169 12.26 -15.68 -6.20
N PRO A 170 11.48 -14.77 -6.82
CA PRO A 170 11.98 -13.45 -7.23
C PRO A 170 12.55 -12.65 -6.05
N ILE A 171 13.73 -12.07 -6.22
CA ILE A 171 14.38 -11.28 -5.16
C ILE A 171 13.50 -10.11 -4.73
N SER A 172 12.82 -9.44 -5.67
CA SER A 172 11.86 -8.37 -5.37
C SER A 172 10.77 -8.82 -4.40
N PHE A 173 10.25 -10.06 -4.56
CA PHE A 173 9.25 -10.62 -3.66
C PHE A 173 9.80 -10.89 -2.27
N LEU A 174 11.03 -11.39 -2.17
CA LEU A 174 11.70 -11.60 -0.86
C LEU A 174 11.90 -10.28 -0.12
N ILE A 175 12.32 -9.22 -0.82
CA ILE A 175 12.44 -7.87 -0.25
C ILE A 175 11.08 -7.38 0.25
N PHE A 176 10.03 -7.51 -0.56
CA PHE A 176 8.67 -7.15 -0.16
C PHE A 176 8.20 -7.91 1.08
N ALA A 177 8.40 -9.22 1.11
CA ALA A 177 8.02 -10.07 2.25
C ALA A 177 8.77 -9.66 3.53
N ALA A 178 10.08 -9.40 3.43
CA ALA A 178 10.90 -8.93 4.54
C ALA A 178 10.42 -7.56 5.06
N VAL A 179 10.15 -6.61 4.16
CA VAL A 179 9.65 -5.28 4.53
C VAL A 179 8.23 -5.37 5.13
N ALA A 180 7.34 -6.17 4.55
CA ALA A 180 6.01 -6.41 5.10
C ALA A 180 6.08 -7.02 6.50
N ALA A 181 6.97 -8.00 6.72
CA ALA A 181 7.21 -8.59 8.03
C ALA A 181 7.77 -7.57 9.03
N LEU A 182 8.72 -6.72 8.60
CA LEU A 182 9.28 -5.65 9.42
C LEU A 182 8.20 -4.65 9.83
N VAL A 183 7.39 -4.15 8.90
CA VAL A 183 6.28 -3.23 9.21
C VAL A 183 5.28 -3.89 10.14
N ALA A 184 4.94 -5.16 9.92
CA ALA A 184 4.04 -5.91 10.81
C ALA A 184 4.63 -6.04 12.22
N ALA A 185 5.94 -6.30 12.34
CA ALA A 185 6.63 -6.37 13.63
C ALA A 185 6.65 -5.01 14.33
N VAL A 186 6.96 -3.92 13.61
CA VAL A 186 6.92 -2.55 14.14
C VAL A 186 5.52 -2.22 14.67
N LEU A 187 4.47 -2.49 13.89
CA LEU A 187 3.09 -2.23 14.32
C LEU A 187 2.67 -3.08 15.51
N LYS A 188 3.17 -4.30 15.65
CA LYS A 188 2.77 -5.23 16.71
C LYS A 188 3.58 -5.05 18.00
N PHE A 189 4.88 -4.78 17.91
CA PHE A 189 5.80 -4.86 19.04
C PHE A 189 6.32 -3.51 19.52
N THR A 190 5.99 -2.39 18.83
CA THR A 190 6.48 -1.07 19.24
C THR A 190 5.36 -0.15 19.73
N PRO A 191 5.69 0.84 20.57
CA PRO A 191 4.74 1.87 20.99
C PRO A 191 4.13 2.65 19.82
N PHE A 192 4.87 2.81 18.71
CA PHE A 192 4.41 3.48 17.51
C PHE A 192 3.14 2.85 16.95
N GLY A 193 3.12 1.52 16.81
CA GLY A 193 1.92 0.82 16.31
C GLY A 193 0.72 0.99 17.23
N LEU A 194 0.94 0.92 18.56
CA LEU A 194 -0.12 1.16 19.52
C LEU A 194 -0.68 2.58 19.42
N TRP A 195 0.19 3.60 19.39
CA TRP A 195 -0.23 4.99 19.26
C TRP A 195 -0.96 5.25 17.96
N LEU A 196 -0.48 4.69 16.85
CA LEU A 196 -1.10 4.81 15.53
C LEU A 196 -2.56 4.29 15.56
N MET A 197 -2.78 3.08 16.08
CA MET A 197 -4.09 2.45 16.11
C MET A 197 -5.05 3.16 17.10
N LEU A 198 -4.58 3.53 18.28
CA LEU A 198 -5.40 4.23 19.27
C LEU A 198 -5.77 5.64 18.81
N MET A 199 -4.82 6.35 18.20
CA MET A 199 -5.03 7.69 17.66
C MET A 199 -6.05 7.70 16.52
N GLY A 200 -5.97 6.70 15.63
CA GLY A 200 -6.93 6.53 14.54
C GLY A 200 -8.32 6.17 15.04
N SER A 201 -8.43 5.35 16.10
CA SER A 201 -9.74 4.93 16.61
C SER A 201 -10.46 6.02 17.40
N ASN A 202 -9.74 6.82 18.19
CA ASN A 202 -10.29 7.95 18.95
C ASN A 202 -9.26 9.09 19.13
N PRO A 203 -9.19 10.02 18.18
CA PRO A 203 -8.22 11.12 18.22
C PRO A 203 -8.36 12.01 19.46
N LYS A 204 -9.58 12.22 19.98
CA LYS A 204 -9.82 13.02 21.18
C LYS A 204 -9.26 12.33 22.42
N ALA A 205 -9.59 11.05 22.62
CA ALA A 205 -9.05 10.29 23.75
C ALA A 205 -7.52 10.20 23.71
N ALA A 206 -6.92 10.00 22.54
CA ALA A 206 -5.48 9.98 22.35
C ALA A 206 -4.82 11.31 22.75
N THR A 207 -5.46 12.44 22.42
CA THR A 207 -4.98 13.78 22.81
C THR A 207 -5.02 13.96 24.32
N TYR A 208 -6.12 13.58 24.98
CA TYR A 208 -6.23 13.64 26.44
C TYR A 208 -5.26 12.70 27.17
N ALA A 209 -4.92 11.57 26.55
CA ALA A 209 -3.91 10.64 27.05
C ALA A 209 -2.46 11.11 26.81
N GLY A 210 -2.26 12.29 26.21
CA GLY A 210 -0.93 12.87 25.99
C GLY A 210 -0.12 12.21 24.87
N PHE A 211 -0.75 11.48 23.94
CA PHE A 211 -0.02 10.85 22.84
C PHE A 211 0.59 11.89 21.88
N PRO A 212 1.80 11.65 21.39
CA PRO A 212 2.53 12.59 20.53
C PRO A 212 1.98 12.59 19.09
N LYS A 213 0.72 13.06 18.91
CA LYS A 213 -0.02 13.02 17.63
C LYS A 213 0.82 13.45 16.44
N ASN A 214 1.46 14.61 16.52
CA ASN A 214 2.22 15.16 15.39
C ASN A 214 3.40 14.25 15.01
N ARG A 215 4.11 13.71 16.01
CA ARG A 215 5.25 12.79 15.75
C ARG A 215 4.78 11.49 15.09
N VAL A 216 3.63 10.96 15.54
CA VAL A 216 3.08 9.72 14.96
C VAL A 216 2.64 9.95 13.52
N VAL A 217 1.96 11.07 13.21
CA VAL A 217 1.56 11.41 11.83
C VAL A 217 2.80 11.58 10.95
N VAL A 218 3.78 12.39 11.38
CA VAL A 218 5.01 12.60 10.61
C VAL A 218 5.74 11.28 10.34
N ALA A 219 5.91 10.43 11.37
CA ALA A 219 6.56 9.14 11.20
C ALA A 219 5.78 8.22 10.25
N THR A 220 4.45 8.24 10.31
CA THR A 220 3.59 7.43 9.43
C THR A 220 3.80 7.78 7.97
N TYR A 221 3.74 9.07 7.62
CA TYR A 221 3.95 9.51 6.23
C TYR A 221 5.42 9.38 5.81
N ALA A 222 6.38 9.56 6.70
CA ALA A 222 7.79 9.32 6.41
C ALA A 222 8.04 7.85 6.05
N VAL A 223 7.46 6.91 6.81
CA VAL A 223 7.54 5.46 6.48
C VAL A 223 6.81 5.15 5.18
N SER A 224 5.61 5.72 4.94
CA SER A 224 4.90 5.58 3.66
C SER A 224 5.76 6.05 2.49
N GLY A 225 6.45 7.19 2.64
CA GLY A 225 7.37 7.72 1.64
C GLY A 225 8.59 6.83 1.42
N MET A 226 9.18 6.23 2.47
CA MET A 226 10.27 5.25 2.32
C MET A 226 9.82 4.01 1.53
N LEU A 227 8.60 3.51 1.80
CA LEU A 227 8.01 2.40 1.05
C LEU A 227 7.79 2.77 -0.42
N SER A 228 7.37 4.02 -0.69
CA SER A 228 7.25 4.56 -2.05
C SER A 228 8.62 4.64 -2.75
N GLY A 229 9.66 5.13 -2.07
CA GLY A 229 11.03 5.15 -2.60
C GLY A 229 11.53 3.74 -2.93
N LEU A 230 11.29 2.76 -2.05
CA LEU A 230 11.65 1.37 -2.30
C LEU A 230 10.84 0.77 -3.47
N ALA A 231 9.55 1.11 -3.61
CA ALA A 231 8.76 0.73 -4.78
C ALA A 231 9.38 1.31 -6.07
N GLY A 232 9.87 2.56 -6.03
CA GLY A 232 10.61 3.19 -7.14
C GLY A 232 11.88 2.43 -7.50
N VAL A 233 12.63 1.90 -6.52
CA VAL A 233 13.80 1.02 -6.76
C VAL A 233 13.38 -0.25 -7.49
N ILE A 234 12.32 -0.93 -7.04
CA ILE A 234 11.85 -2.17 -7.65
C ILE A 234 11.35 -1.91 -9.09
N ILE A 235 10.60 -0.82 -9.31
CA ILE A 235 10.15 -0.41 -10.64
C ILE A 235 11.35 -0.18 -11.56
N ALA A 236 12.35 0.57 -11.11
CA ALA A 236 13.56 0.87 -11.87
C ALA A 236 14.36 -0.40 -12.21
N SER A 237 14.55 -1.27 -11.24
CA SER A 237 15.31 -2.52 -11.40
C SER A 237 14.66 -3.48 -12.39
N ARG A 238 13.33 -3.53 -12.40
CA ARG A 238 12.57 -4.44 -13.27
C ARG A 238 12.44 -3.95 -14.70
N ASN A 239 12.26 -2.63 -14.88
CA ASN A 239 12.04 -2.02 -16.19
C ASN A 239 13.32 -1.47 -16.84
N VAL A 240 14.46 -1.44 -16.12
CA VAL A 240 15.74 -0.88 -16.58
C VAL A 240 15.66 0.62 -16.93
N ASN A 241 14.51 1.21 -16.70
CA ASN A 241 14.24 2.63 -16.90
C ASN A 241 13.22 3.13 -15.86
N VAL A 242 13.16 4.43 -15.69
CA VAL A 242 12.17 5.11 -14.86
C VAL A 242 11.43 6.16 -15.66
N LYS A 243 10.12 6.29 -15.40
CA LYS A 243 9.25 7.26 -16.05
C LYS A 243 8.46 8.02 -15.00
N TRP A 244 8.13 9.26 -15.29
CA TRP A 244 7.33 10.11 -14.43
C TRP A 244 5.84 9.67 -14.34
N ASP A 245 5.33 8.94 -15.35
CA ASP A 245 3.94 8.50 -15.50
C ASP A 245 3.74 6.98 -15.29
N TYR A 246 4.76 6.27 -14.78
CA TYR A 246 4.64 4.84 -14.58
C TYR A 246 3.56 4.53 -13.54
N GLY A 247 2.72 3.51 -13.85
CA GLY A 247 1.77 2.96 -12.90
C GLY A 247 0.73 3.96 -12.37
N THR A 248 0.22 4.86 -13.20
CA THR A 248 -0.81 5.84 -12.78
C THR A 248 -2.04 5.20 -12.15
N SER A 249 -2.44 4.00 -12.60
CA SER A 249 -3.52 3.21 -12.00
C SER A 249 -3.17 2.64 -10.61
N TYR A 250 -1.89 2.58 -10.23
CA TYR A 250 -1.44 1.96 -8.97
C TYR A 250 -1.95 2.69 -7.74
N LEU A 251 -2.24 3.97 -7.86
CA LEU A 251 -2.88 4.74 -6.79
C LEU A 251 -4.21 4.12 -6.37
N LEU A 252 -5.11 3.91 -7.33
CA LEU A 252 -6.44 3.34 -7.06
C LEU A 252 -6.34 1.88 -6.63
N ILE A 253 -5.39 1.13 -7.18
CA ILE A 253 -5.16 -0.28 -6.83
C ILE A 253 -4.65 -0.40 -5.39
N ALA A 254 -3.73 0.46 -4.96
CA ALA A 254 -3.22 0.46 -3.59
C ALA A 254 -4.33 0.78 -2.57
N ILE A 255 -5.23 1.72 -2.89
CA ILE A 255 -6.42 2.03 -2.09
C ILE A 255 -7.36 0.81 -2.07
N LEU A 256 -7.63 0.20 -3.22
CA LEU A 256 -8.47 -1.00 -3.31
C LEU A 256 -7.92 -2.13 -2.44
N ILE A 257 -6.62 -2.40 -2.49
CA ILE A 257 -5.95 -3.40 -1.65
C ILE A 257 -6.17 -3.09 -0.16
N ALA A 258 -5.98 -1.83 0.26
CA ALA A 258 -6.16 -1.42 1.65
C ALA A 258 -7.62 -1.58 2.10
N VAL A 259 -8.59 -1.21 1.25
CA VAL A 259 -10.03 -1.35 1.51
C VAL A 259 -10.43 -2.84 1.57
N MET A 260 -9.96 -3.67 0.64
CA MET A 260 -10.16 -5.12 0.65
C MET A 260 -9.55 -5.77 1.91
N ALA A 261 -8.41 -5.26 2.38
CA ALA A 261 -7.80 -5.66 3.65
C ALA A 261 -8.63 -5.24 4.88
N GLY A 262 -9.72 -4.47 4.70
CA GLY A 262 -10.62 -3.97 5.74
C GLY A 262 -10.09 -2.78 6.51
N VAL A 263 -9.11 -2.12 5.96
CA VAL A 263 -8.63 -0.85 6.50
C VAL A 263 -9.66 0.23 6.20
N ARG A 264 -9.92 1.09 7.17
CA ARG A 264 -10.91 2.17 7.04
C ARG A 264 -10.22 3.52 7.11
N PRO A 265 -10.63 4.50 6.28
CA PRO A 265 -10.08 5.86 6.33
C PRO A 265 -10.34 6.58 7.66
N GLU A 266 -11.36 6.14 8.41
CA GLU A 266 -11.65 6.63 9.76
C GLU A 266 -10.53 6.29 10.76
N GLY A 267 -9.73 5.27 10.47
CA GLY A 267 -8.55 4.88 11.24
C GLY A 267 -8.74 3.79 12.27
N GLY A 268 -7.68 3.55 13.02
CA GLY A 268 -7.69 2.68 14.21
C GLY A 268 -7.63 1.18 13.94
N TYR A 269 -7.60 0.74 12.68
CA TYR A 269 -7.52 -0.68 12.36
C TYR A 269 -6.82 -0.93 11.02
N GLY A 270 -5.85 -1.83 11.03
CA GLY A 270 -5.18 -2.33 9.84
C GLY A 270 -4.25 -3.49 10.19
N ARG A 271 -4.15 -4.48 9.30
CA ARG A 271 -3.27 -5.64 9.44
C ARG A 271 -2.47 -5.83 8.16
N VAL A 272 -1.15 -5.79 8.25
CA VAL A 272 -0.25 -6.00 7.11
C VAL A 272 -0.54 -7.31 6.39
N ILE A 273 -0.78 -8.40 7.12
CA ILE A 273 -1.10 -9.70 6.51
C ILE A 273 -2.37 -9.66 5.65
N CYS A 274 -3.39 -8.88 6.05
CA CYS A 274 -4.59 -8.71 5.24
C CYS A 274 -4.29 -7.91 3.97
N VAL A 275 -3.41 -6.89 4.04
CA VAL A 275 -2.95 -6.13 2.87
C VAL A 275 -2.19 -7.04 1.90
N VAL A 276 -1.27 -7.85 2.39
CA VAL A 276 -0.52 -8.82 1.58
C VAL A 276 -1.48 -9.80 0.89
N LEU A 277 -2.42 -10.40 1.62
CA LEU A 277 -3.41 -11.32 1.03
C LEU A 277 -4.32 -10.62 0.02
N SER A 278 -4.71 -9.37 0.25
CA SER A 278 -5.50 -8.60 -0.72
C SER A 278 -4.69 -8.28 -1.97
N ALA A 279 -3.41 -7.94 -1.83
CA ALA A 279 -2.52 -7.72 -2.97
C ALA A 279 -2.34 -9.00 -3.80
N ILE A 280 -2.17 -10.15 -3.15
CA ILE A 280 -2.10 -11.46 -3.82
C ILE A 280 -3.41 -11.73 -4.57
N ALA A 281 -4.57 -11.51 -3.94
CA ALA A 281 -5.87 -11.72 -4.59
C ALA A 281 -6.04 -10.88 -5.86
N LEU A 282 -5.66 -9.59 -5.83
CA LEU A 282 -5.71 -8.74 -7.02
C LEU A 282 -4.70 -9.17 -8.09
N GLN A 283 -3.52 -9.63 -7.71
CA GLN A 283 -2.54 -10.15 -8.66
C GLN A 283 -3.02 -11.45 -9.32
N LEU A 284 -3.61 -12.36 -8.56
CA LEU A 284 -4.24 -13.58 -9.09
C LEU A 284 -5.37 -13.23 -10.08
N MET A 285 -6.23 -12.29 -9.71
CA MET A 285 -7.31 -11.84 -10.59
C MET A 285 -6.75 -11.19 -11.88
N SER A 286 -5.73 -10.34 -11.76
CA SER A 286 -5.07 -9.72 -12.91
C SER A 286 -4.48 -10.76 -13.87
N SER A 287 -3.80 -11.78 -13.33
CA SER A 287 -3.27 -12.88 -14.12
C SER A 287 -4.40 -13.70 -14.78
N MET A 288 -5.48 -13.96 -14.06
CA MET A 288 -6.64 -14.69 -14.60
C MET A 288 -7.29 -13.93 -15.77
N LEU A 289 -7.42 -12.61 -15.68
CA LEU A 289 -7.94 -11.78 -16.77
C LEU A 289 -7.00 -11.81 -18.00
N ASN A 290 -5.68 -11.83 -17.78
CA ASN A 290 -4.69 -11.98 -18.87
C ASN A 290 -4.83 -13.34 -19.57
N PHE A 291 -5.01 -14.45 -18.82
CA PHE A 291 -5.28 -15.77 -19.41
C PHE A 291 -6.59 -15.81 -20.21
N GLY A 292 -7.59 -15.02 -19.80
CA GLY A 292 -8.83 -14.84 -20.54
C GLY A 292 -8.69 -13.99 -21.81
N GLY A 293 -7.49 -13.51 -22.15
CA GLY A 293 -7.23 -12.67 -23.33
C GLY A 293 -7.83 -11.26 -23.21
N LEU A 294 -8.19 -10.81 -22.01
CA LEU A 294 -8.80 -9.51 -21.79
C LEU A 294 -7.73 -8.40 -21.80
N SER A 295 -8.07 -7.29 -22.43
CA SER A 295 -7.16 -6.14 -22.53
C SER A 295 -6.91 -5.48 -21.17
N ASN A 296 -5.81 -4.71 -21.09
CA ASN A 296 -5.49 -3.92 -19.90
C ASN A 296 -6.61 -2.95 -19.49
N PHE A 297 -7.37 -2.43 -20.44
CA PHE A 297 -8.51 -1.54 -20.18
C PHE A 297 -9.63 -2.25 -19.42
N VAL A 298 -9.92 -3.51 -19.75
CA VAL A 298 -10.91 -4.33 -19.03
C VAL A 298 -10.44 -4.60 -17.60
N ARG A 299 -9.15 -4.80 -17.41
CA ARG A 299 -8.54 -4.96 -16.09
C ARG A 299 -8.70 -3.70 -15.24
N ASP A 300 -8.40 -2.51 -15.80
CA ASP A 300 -8.56 -1.23 -15.09
C ASP A 300 -10.03 -0.98 -14.72
N PHE A 301 -10.96 -1.29 -15.63
CA PHE A 301 -12.39 -1.24 -15.34
C PHE A 301 -12.78 -2.20 -14.21
N ALA A 302 -12.29 -3.44 -14.23
CA ALA A 302 -12.56 -4.43 -13.19
C ALA A 302 -12.07 -3.97 -11.81
N TRP A 303 -10.89 -3.34 -11.71
CA TRP A 303 -10.39 -2.77 -10.46
C TRP A 303 -11.27 -1.64 -9.94
N GLY A 304 -11.70 -0.72 -10.83
CA GLY A 304 -12.65 0.35 -10.45
C GLY A 304 -13.98 -0.19 -9.96
N ALA A 305 -14.55 -1.17 -10.68
CA ALA A 305 -15.80 -1.81 -10.30
C ALA A 305 -15.70 -2.55 -8.96
N LEU A 306 -14.58 -3.26 -8.71
CA LEU A 306 -14.31 -3.91 -7.43
C LEU A 306 -14.18 -2.90 -6.28
N LEU A 307 -13.48 -1.79 -6.48
CA LEU A 307 -13.38 -0.74 -5.47
C LEU A 307 -14.76 -0.23 -5.07
N LEU A 308 -15.61 0.09 -6.03
CA LEU A 308 -16.97 0.54 -5.77
C LEU A 308 -17.79 -0.53 -5.06
N ALA A 309 -17.68 -1.80 -5.48
CA ALA A 309 -18.38 -2.92 -4.85
C ALA A 309 -17.96 -3.11 -3.38
N PHE A 310 -16.65 -3.08 -3.08
CA PHE A 310 -16.16 -3.20 -1.70
C PHE A 310 -16.58 -2.01 -0.82
N LEU A 311 -16.56 -0.79 -1.34
CA LEU A 311 -17.03 0.39 -0.63
C LEU A 311 -18.54 0.31 -0.35
N ALA A 312 -19.35 -0.14 -1.32
CA ALA A 312 -20.78 -0.32 -1.16
C ALA A 312 -21.10 -1.40 -0.11
N VAL A 313 -20.46 -2.56 -0.19
CA VAL A 313 -20.64 -3.66 0.78
C VAL A 313 -20.23 -3.22 2.18
N GLY A 314 -19.14 -2.46 2.31
CA GLY A 314 -18.68 -1.93 3.60
C GLY A 314 -19.68 -0.96 4.24
N ARG A 315 -20.44 -0.21 3.44
CA ARG A 315 -21.41 0.77 3.93
C ARG A 315 -22.75 0.13 4.36
N PHE A 316 -23.20 -0.90 3.67
CA PHE A 316 -24.53 -1.49 3.90
C PHE A 316 -24.57 -2.59 4.96
N ASP A 317 -23.43 -2.97 5.58
CA ASP A 317 -23.32 -4.11 6.51
C ASP A 317 -24.02 -5.39 5.99
N LEU A 318 -24.08 -5.54 4.66
CA LEU A 318 -24.76 -6.65 3.98
C LEU A 318 -24.22 -8.02 4.44
N VAL A 319 -22.96 -8.08 4.82
CA VAL A 319 -22.33 -9.30 5.35
C VAL A 319 -22.88 -9.66 6.74
N GLY A 320 -23.30 -8.67 7.53
CA GLY A 320 -24.00 -8.87 8.81
C GLY A 320 -25.42 -9.40 8.65
N GLN A 321 -26.08 -9.06 7.53
CA GLN A 321 -27.44 -9.53 7.21
C GLN A 321 -27.45 -10.93 6.60
N LEU A 322 -26.45 -11.28 5.79
CA LEU A 322 -26.34 -12.62 5.18
C LEU A 322 -25.94 -13.73 6.15
N PHE A 323 -25.32 -13.37 7.26
CA PHE A 323 -24.96 -14.32 8.33
C PHE A 323 -25.38 -13.79 9.69
N PRO A 324 -26.67 -13.93 10.06
CA PRO A 324 -27.17 -13.51 11.38
C PRO A 324 -26.62 -14.46 12.46
N GLY A 325 -25.37 -14.22 12.89
CA GLY A 325 -24.77 -14.87 14.06
C GLY A 325 -25.40 -14.26 15.30
N ASN A 326 -26.26 -15.04 15.94
CA ASN A 326 -26.76 -14.97 17.30
C ASN A 326 -26.59 -13.59 18.01
N ARG A 327 -27.57 -12.70 17.81
CA ARG A 327 -27.72 -11.49 18.61
C ARG A 327 -28.03 -11.94 20.04
N GLN A 328 -27.02 -12.04 20.90
CA GLN A 328 -27.24 -12.04 22.33
C GLN A 328 -28.00 -10.75 22.68
N ARG A 329 -29.23 -10.94 23.14
CA ARG A 329 -30.08 -9.92 23.75
C ARG A 329 -29.29 -9.23 24.86
N THR A 330 -28.70 -8.08 24.61
CA THR A 330 -28.37 -7.13 25.66
C THR A 330 -29.70 -6.58 26.17
N GLY A 331 -30.15 -7.16 27.29
CA GLY A 331 -31.31 -6.68 27.98
C GLY A 331 -31.17 -5.20 28.30
N SER A 332 -32.13 -4.43 27.84
CA SER A 332 -32.32 -3.05 28.26
C SER A 332 -32.48 -3.02 29.81
N MET A 333 -31.43 -2.65 30.51
CA MET A 333 -31.59 -2.16 31.90
C MET A 333 -32.40 -0.85 31.81
N ARG A 334 -33.70 -0.98 32.01
CA ARG A 334 -34.54 0.18 32.34
C ARG A 334 -34.05 0.74 33.66
N VAL A 335 -33.44 1.91 33.64
CA VAL A 335 -33.22 2.72 34.83
C VAL A 335 -34.61 3.14 35.34
N PRO A 336 -34.98 2.86 36.61
CA PRO A 336 -36.24 3.33 37.18
C PRO A 336 -36.21 4.86 37.25
N GLN A 337 -37.18 5.51 36.61
CA GLN A 337 -37.42 6.94 36.83
C GLN A 337 -37.87 7.13 38.28
N ALA A 338 -37.07 7.85 39.06
CA ALA A 338 -37.46 8.30 40.41
C ALA A 338 -38.64 9.26 40.24
N SER A 339 -39.80 8.87 40.87
CA SER A 339 -41.00 9.70 40.93
C SER A 339 -40.68 11.00 41.67
N LYS A 340 -40.85 12.13 41.01
CA LYS A 340 -40.99 13.41 41.71
C LYS A 340 -42.27 13.34 42.53
N ARG A 341 -42.16 13.28 43.85
CA ARG A 341 -43.26 13.66 44.77
C ARG A 341 -43.15 15.17 44.97
N GLU A 342 -44.19 15.85 44.52
CA GLU A 342 -44.53 17.22 44.93
C GLU A 342 -44.95 17.20 46.39
N THR A 343 -44.36 18.05 47.17
CA THR A 343 -45.03 18.86 48.24
C THR A 343 -44.19 20.10 48.46
#